data_b7404e136bffa81968b9d8fb4bdc5097
#
_entry.id   b7404e136bffa81968b9d8fb4bdc5097
#
_cell.length_a   1.000
_cell.length_b   1.000
_cell.length_c   1.000
_cell.angle_alpha   90.00
_cell.angle_beta   90.00
_cell.angle_gamma   90.00
#
_symmetry.space_group_name_H-M   'P 1'
#
loop_
_entity.id
_entity.type
_entity.pdbx_description
1 polymer ?
#
loop_
_entity_poly.entity_id
_entity_poly.type
_entity_poly.pdbx_seq_one_letter_code
_entity_poly.pdbx_strand_id
1 'polypeptide(L)'
;MDAQTKYMAAMTGNAGGGSFDFFASHPQTGDRIERAAASANQKADDLDRKFEKDRYLAAFDEMLYGDDPKEGIIRGREFLHPVLRFKFMAPEDFQLINSAQAVYAVDGKGSQMVFDLGKQANSGQSMANYLQREWLAKLNVPNVTSMEVNGAPAAATRLALDRNGTTVYLTAVAIDFGNGRVARFAYQSTVSNSRLQEKFTQSFKSFQPMDAAEAAAIKPARIEIEAVTSGESLSSILSGMADVSKDKEALFILLNPAFEDGVPPSGQQYKNIKFGG
;
A
#
# COMPACT_ATOMS: atom_id res chain seq x y z
N MET A 1 26.48 3.79 -3.32
CA MET A 1 25.00 3.75 -3.43
C MET A 1 24.50 3.83 -2.00
N ASP A 2 23.65 4.81 -1.70
CA ASP A 2 23.17 4.98 -0.31
C ASP A 2 22.19 3.88 0.10
N ALA A 3 21.96 3.71 1.43
CA ALA A 3 21.11 2.66 1.97
C ALA A 3 19.67 2.70 1.44
N GLN A 4 19.12 3.89 1.23
CA GLN A 4 17.79 4.07 0.68
C GLN A 4 17.70 3.59 -0.78
N THR A 5 18.69 3.90 -1.60
CA THR A 5 18.76 3.43 -2.99
C THR A 5 18.95 1.91 -3.06
N LYS A 6 19.80 1.34 -2.18
CA LYS A 6 19.93 -0.13 -2.04
C LYS A 6 18.60 -0.79 -1.66
N TYR A 7 17.89 -0.24 -0.66
CA TYR A 7 16.58 -0.73 -0.24
C TYR A 7 15.54 -0.67 -1.35
N MET A 8 15.42 0.49 -2.05
CA MET A 8 14.49 0.65 -3.15
C MET A 8 14.79 -0.29 -4.32
N ALA A 9 16.06 -0.51 -4.66
CA ALA A 9 16.47 -1.47 -5.67
C ALA A 9 16.09 -2.90 -5.31
N ALA A 10 16.26 -3.31 -4.05
CA ALA A 10 15.86 -4.62 -3.55
C ALA A 10 14.32 -4.80 -3.60
N MET A 11 13.55 -3.76 -3.27
CA MET A 11 12.08 -3.82 -3.27
C MET A 11 11.48 -3.83 -4.67
N THR A 12 12.06 -3.10 -5.62
CA THR A 12 11.50 -2.95 -6.98
C THR A 12 12.07 -3.95 -7.99
N GLY A 13 13.12 -4.67 -7.65
CA GLY A 13 13.83 -5.58 -8.57
C GLY A 13 14.54 -4.85 -9.73
N ASN A 14 14.67 -3.54 -9.65
CA ASN A 14 15.18 -2.71 -10.75
C ASN A 14 16.47 -1.99 -10.32
N ALA A 15 17.59 -2.54 -10.71
CA ALA A 15 18.91 -1.92 -10.51
C ALA A 15 19.28 -0.87 -11.60
N GLY A 16 18.36 -0.52 -12.48
CA GLY A 16 18.67 0.38 -13.61
C GLY A 16 17.43 0.98 -14.27
N GLY A 17 17.40 2.27 -14.23
CA GLY A 17 16.67 3.30 -14.91
C GLY A 17 15.50 2.96 -15.84
N GLY A 18 14.35 3.57 -15.59
CA GLY A 18 13.20 3.62 -16.49
C GLY A 18 11.89 3.17 -15.88
N SER A 19 11.65 3.49 -14.63
CA SER A 19 10.33 3.35 -14.01
C SER A 19 9.60 4.68 -14.11
N PHE A 20 8.31 4.62 -14.45
CA PHE A 20 7.36 5.71 -14.31
C PHE A 20 7.47 6.28 -12.91
N ASP A 21 8.14 7.43 -12.79
CA ASP A 21 8.42 8.06 -11.50
C ASP A 21 7.17 8.76 -10.99
N PHE A 22 6.31 7.98 -10.32
CA PHE A 22 5.15 8.52 -9.60
C PHE A 22 5.57 9.50 -8.49
N PHE A 23 6.88 9.54 -8.17
CA PHE A 23 7.51 10.40 -7.17
C PHE A 23 8.41 11.48 -7.80
N ALA A 24 8.30 11.75 -9.09
CA ALA A 24 9.11 12.76 -9.80
C ALA A 24 8.93 14.21 -9.28
N SER A 25 8.02 14.44 -8.34
CA SER A 25 7.93 15.73 -7.65
C SER A 25 9.02 15.94 -6.58
N HIS A 26 9.81 14.92 -6.26
CA HIS A 26 10.86 15.00 -5.26
C HIS A 26 12.26 14.95 -5.90
N PRO A 27 13.21 15.81 -5.47
CA PRO A 27 14.59 15.76 -5.93
C PRO A 27 15.20 14.37 -5.72
N GLN A 28 16.13 13.96 -6.61
CA GLN A 28 16.87 12.71 -6.49
C GLN A 28 17.50 12.58 -5.09
N THR A 29 17.58 11.35 -4.58
CA THR A 29 18.10 11.08 -3.23
C THR A 29 19.51 11.61 -3.03
N GLY A 30 20.37 11.55 -4.06
CA GLY A 30 21.73 12.14 -4.05
C GLY A 30 21.71 13.64 -3.77
N ASP A 31 20.89 14.40 -4.49
CA ASP A 31 20.76 15.86 -4.29
C ASP A 31 20.25 16.21 -2.89
N ARG A 32 19.41 15.37 -2.31
CA ARG A 32 18.90 15.57 -0.94
C ARG A 32 19.99 15.34 0.10
N ILE A 33 20.82 14.32 -0.09
CA ILE A 33 21.96 14.04 0.80
C ILE A 33 22.98 15.17 0.73
N GLU A 34 23.33 15.63 -0.47
CA GLU A 34 24.26 16.75 -0.65
C GLU A 34 23.73 18.04 -0.02
N ARG A 35 22.46 18.38 -0.22
CA ARG A 35 21.82 19.55 0.42
C ARG A 35 21.78 19.43 1.93
N ALA A 36 21.46 18.24 2.45
CA ALA A 36 21.45 18.00 3.91
C ALA A 36 22.86 18.12 4.50
N ALA A 37 23.86 17.56 3.84
CA ALA A 37 25.26 17.67 4.25
C ALA A 37 25.76 19.11 4.18
N ALA A 38 25.47 19.85 3.10
CA ALA A 38 25.81 21.27 2.98
C ALA A 38 25.14 22.12 4.07
N SER A 39 23.84 21.86 4.34
CA SER A 39 23.11 22.57 5.40
C SER A 39 23.64 22.24 6.80
N ALA A 40 24.04 20.98 7.03
CA ALA A 40 24.66 20.57 8.29
C ALA A 40 26.03 21.25 8.49
N ASN A 41 26.86 21.30 7.45
CA ASN A 41 28.17 21.95 7.49
C ASN A 41 28.07 23.46 7.69
N GLN A 42 27.11 24.14 7.06
CA GLN A 42 26.85 25.56 7.28
C GLN A 42 26.43 25.90 8.72
N LYS A 43 25.83 24.95 9.44
CA LYS A 43 25.38 25.09 10.82
C LYS A 43 26.37 24.51 11.83
N ALA A 44 27.50 23.97 11.36
CA ALA A 44 28.52 23.35 12.23
C ALA A 44 29.23 24.35 13.15
N ASP A 45 29.20 25.64 12.80
CA ASP A 45 29.77 26.70 13.65
C ASP A 45 28.92 27.01 14.92
N ASP A 46 27.72 26.44 15.03
CA ASP A 46 26.83 26.54 16.19
C ASP A 46 26.94 25.28 17.07
N LEU A 47 28.19 24.91 17.40
CA LEU A 47 28.56 23.61 17.99
C LEU A 47 28.27 23.41 19.48
N ASP A 48 27.46 24.25 20.09
CA ASP A 48 26.93 24.01 21.44
C ASP A 48 25.64 23.17 21.43
N ARG A 49 25.28 22.58 20.26
CA ARG A 49 24.14 21.70 20.16
C ARG A 49 24.48 20.32 20.70
N LYS A 50 24.09 20.11 21.96
CA LYS A 50 24.04 18.80 22.58
C LYS A 50 23.38 17.78 21.61
N PHE A 51 24.09 16.74 21.25
CA PHE A 51 23.56 15.68 20.41
C PHE A 51 22.52 14.89 21.23
N GLU A 52 21.25 15.30 21.17
CA GLU A 52 20.15 14.73 21.96
C GLU A 52 19.60 13.47 21.26
N LYS A 53 20.46 12.44 21.11
CA LYS A 53 20.10 11.17 20.46
C LYS A 53 18.86 10.54 21.10
N ASP A 54 18.78 10.52 22.41
CA ASP A 54 17.67 9.89 23.13
C ASP A 54 16.37 10.63 22.89
N ARG A 55 16.40 11.96 22.87
CA ARG A 55 15.24 12.80 22.54
C ARG A 55 14.81 12.61 21.08
N TYR A 56 15.78 12.48 20.18
CA TYR A 56 15.50 12.18 18.77
C TYR A 56 14.83 10.82 18.62
N LEU A 57 15.35 9.77 19.26
CA LEU A 57 14.76 8.44 19.21
C LEU A 57 13.38 8.39 19.86
N ALA A 58 13.21 9.02 21.03
CA ALA A 58 11.92 9.11 21.70
C ALA A 58 10.82 9.78 20.85
N ALA A 59 11.19 10.67 19.92
CA ALA A 59 10.23 11.29 19.01
C ALA A 59 9.70 10.33 17.93
N PHE A 60 10.35 9.19 17.73
CA PHE A 60 9.89 8.14 16.81
C PHE A 60 9.13 7.01 17.51
N ASP A 61 9.24 6.93 18.83
CA ASP A 61 8.55 5.90 19.58
C ASP A 61 7.04 5.98 19.39
N GLU A 62 6.38 4.85 19.18
CA GLU A 62 4.96 4.74 18.85
C GLU A 62 4.52 5.41 17.51
N MET A 63 5.44 5.95 16.72
CA MET A 63 5.08 6.54 15.43
C MET A 63 4.58 5.47 14.46
N LEU A 64 3.48 5.76 13.76
CA LEU A 64 2.96 4.88 12.71
C LEU A 64 4.03 4.64 11.63
N TYR A 65 4.20 3.37 11.27
CA TYR A 65 5.01 2.96 10.14
C TYR A 65 4.10 2.42 9.02
N GLY A 66 4.14 3.06 7.85
CA GLY A 66 3.30 2.67 6.72
C GLY A 66 1.87 3.21 6.80
N ASP A 67 0.89 2.34 6.55
CA ASP A 67 -0.52 2.74 6.38
C ASP A 67 -1.21 3.11 7.71
N ASP A 68 -2.03 4.16 7.66
CA ASP A 68 -2.96 4.48 8.75
C ASP A 68 -4.19 3.55 8.68
N PRO A 69 -4.57 2.84 9.77
CA PRO A 69 -5.79 2.04 9.84
C PRO A 69 -7.07 2.78 9.43
N LYS A 70 -7.10 4.11 9.56
CA LYS A 70 -8.24 4.93 9.13
C LYS A 70 -8.41 4.99 7.62
N GLU A 71 -7.34 4.79 6.87
CA GLU A 71 -7.32 4.79 5.41
C GLU A 71 -7.18 3.38 4.84
N GLY A 72 -7.02 2.38 5.71
CA GLY A 72 -6.80 0.98 5.34
C GLY A 72 -5.32 0.59 5.35
N ILE A 73 -5.07 -0.71 5.42
CA ILE A 73 -3.73 -1.30 5.58
C ILE A 73 -3.50 -2.32 4.48
N ILE A 74 -2.28 -2.32 3.92
CA ILE A 74 -1.83 -3.32 2.96
C ILE A 74 -1.01 -4.40 3.69
N ARG A 75 -1.40 -5.68 3.49
CA ARG A 75 -0.61 -6.85 3.89
C ARG A 75 -0.38 -7.76 2.69
N GLY A 76 0.78 -7.64 2.06
CA GLY A 76 1.05 -8.34 0.82
C GLY A 76 0.09 -7.94 -0.29
N ARG A 77 -0.78 -8.87 -0.71
CA ARG A 77 -1.85 -8.63 -1.69
C ARG A 77 -3.21 -8.29 -1.06
N GLU A 78 -3.31 -8.34 0.24
CA GLU A 78 -4.55 -8.08 0.96
C GLU A 78 -4.66 -6.61 1.34
N PHE A 79 -5.81 -6.01 1.04
CA PHE A 79 -6.22 -4.71 1.55
C PHE A 79 -7.25 -4.91 2.67
N LEU A 80 -6.99 -4.29 3.81
CA LEU A 80 -7.79 -4.39 5.04
C LEU A 80 -8.22 -2.99 5.47
N HIS A 81 -9.51 -2.76 5.65
CA HIS A 81 -10.00 -1.46 6.16
C HIS A 81 -10.74 -1.65 7.48
N PRO A 82 -10.04 -1.67 8.63
CA PRO A 82 -10.65 -2.02 9.92
C PRO A 82 -11.75 -1.05 10.34
N VAL A 83 -11.65 0.24 10.01
CA VAL A 83 -12.67 1.25 10.38
C VAL A 83 -13.96 1.06 9.58
N LEU A 84 -13.89 0.83 8.26
CA LEU A 84 -15.04 0.58 7.39
C LEU A 84 -15.45 -0.89 7.36
N ARG A 85 -14.64 -1.78 7.95
CA ARG A 85 -14.86 -3.22 8.12
C ARG A 85 -15.07 -3.98 6.82
N PHE A 86 -14.10 -3.87 5.92
CA PHE A 86 -14.04 -4.70 4.73
C PHE A 86 -12.59 -5.07 4.38
N LYS A 87 -12.46 -6.12 3.57
CA LYS A 87 -11.19 -6.55 3.02
C LYS A 87 -11.36 -7.11 1.61
N PHE A 88 -10.29 -7.13 0.85
CA PHE A 88 -10.19 -7.82 -0.43
C PHE A 88 -8.74 -8.14 -0.81
N MET A 89 -8.56 -9.03 -1.78
CA MET A 89 -7.25 -9.36 -2.36
C MET A 89 -7.07 -8.63 -3.69
N ALA A 90 -5.91 -8.02 -3.90
CA ALA A 90 -5.51 -7.57 -5.23
C ALA A 90 -5.37 -8.76 -6.20
N PRO A 91 -5.47 -8.55 -7.53
CA PRO A 91 -5.18 -9.60 -8.48
C PRO A 91 -3.78 -10.18 -8.26
N GLU A 92 -3.59 -11.45 -8.56
CA GLU A 92 -2.28 -12.09 -8.47
C GLU A 92 -1.25 -11.38 -9.36
N ASP A 93 -0.02 -11.22 -8.87
CA ASP A 93 1.10 -10.48 -9.48
C ASP A 93 0.90 -8.95 -9.53
N PHE A 94 -0.10 -8.40 -8.84
CA PHE A 94 -0.28 -6.96 -8.71
C PHE A 94 0.27 -6.46 -7.37
N GLN A 95 0.84 -5.27 -7.40
CA GLN A 95 1.28 -4.55 -6.21
C GLN A 95 0.23 -3.50 -5.82
N LEU A 96 -0.24 -3.56 -4.58
CA LEU A 96 -1.16 -2.58 -4.00
C LEU A 96 -0.46 -1.26 -3.67
N ILE A 97 -1.20 -0.18 -3.87
CA ILE A 97 -0.82 1.19 -3.49
C ILE A 97 -2.06 1.82 -2.86
N ASN A 98 -1.97 2.16 -1.58
CA ASN A 98 -3.03 2.84 -0.86
C ASN A 98 -2.94 4.36 -0.99
N SER A 99 -4.07 5.03 -1.11
CA SER A 99 -4.17 6.50 -1.04
C SER A 99 -5.46 6.89 -0.33
N ALA A 100 -5.55 8.13 0.12
CA ALA A 100 -6.71 8.66 0.83
C ALA A 100 -8.03 8.60 0.03
N GLN A 101 -7.99 8.43 -1.28
CA GLN A 101 -9.17 8.49 -2.15
C GLN A 101 -9.52 7.16 -2.80
N ALA A 102 -8.52 6.30 -3.03
CA ALA A 102 -8.68 5.04 -3.73
C ALA A 102 -7.51 4.09 -3.44
N VAL A 103 -7.75 2.81 -3.63
CA VAL A 103 -6.71 1.78 -3.62
C VAL A 103 -6.40 1.40 -5.06
N TYR A 104 -5.14 1.48 -5.42
CA TYR A 104 -4.65 1.07 -6.73
C TYR A 104 -3.94 -0.27 -6.63
N ALA A 105 -3.91 -1.01 -7.73
CA ALA A 105 -2.98 -2.13 -7.89
C ALA A 105 -2.46 -2.15 -9.32
N VAL A 106 -1.17 -2.43 -9.50
CA VAL A 106 -0.49 -2.45 -10.80
C VAL A 106 0.33 -3.72 -10.97
N ASP A 107 0.39 -4.25 -12.20
CA ASP A 107 1.19 -5.44 -12.54
C ASP A 107 2.57 -5.08 -13.13
N GLY A 108 2.85 -3.80 -13.35
CA GLY A 108 4.06 -3.34 -14.04
C GLY A 108 4.12 -3.69 -15.53
N LYS A 109 3.03 -4.26 -16.10
CA LYS A 109 2.93 -4.72 -17.50
C LYS A 109 1.80 -4.04 -18.27
N GLY A 110 1.25 -2.96 -17.71
CA GLY A 110 0.18 -2.17 -18.34
C GLY A 110 -1.23 -2.53 -17.90
N SER A 111 -1.39 -3.39 -16.89
CA SER A 111 -2.69 -3.62 -16.26
C SER A 111 -2.75 -2.93 -14.90
N GLN A 112 -3.92 -2.42 -14.56
CA GLN A 112 -4.17 -1.74 -13.29
C GLN A 112 -5.56 -2.05 -12.75
N MET A 113 -5.69 -1.96 -11.43
CA MET A 113 -6.94 -1.95 -10.70
C MET A 113 -7.08 -0.63 -9.96
N VAL A 114 -8.29 -0.09 -9.92
CA VAL A 114 -8.70 0.98 -9.01
C VAL A 114 -9.87 0.47 -8.20
N PHE A 115 -9.79 0.60 -6.90
CA PHE A 115 -10.88 0.35 -5.96
C PHE A 115 -11.21 1.62 -5.22
N ASP A 116 -12.49 1.95 -5.12
CA ASP A 116 -13.01 3.02 -4.27
C ASP A 116 -14.41 2.70 -3.73
N LEU A 117 -14.90 3.55 -2.84
CA LEU A 117 -16.27 3.49 -2.32
C LEU A 117 -17.11 4.61 -2.92
N GLY A 118 -18.08 4.23 -3.75
CA GLY A 118 -19.11 5.11 -4.26
C GLY A 118 -20.33 5.20 -3.34
N LYS A 119 -21.21 6.16 -3.66
CA LYS A 119 -22.53 6.27 -3.05
C LYS A 119 -23.59 6.12 -4.13
N GLN A 120 -24.71 5.48 -3.78
CA GLN A 120 -25.91 5.49 -4.63
C GLN A 120 -26.66 6.81 -4.46
N ALA A 121 -27.06 7.45 -5.55
CA ALA A 121 -27.96 8.59 -5.51
C ALA A 121 -29.37 8.15 -5.09
N ASN A 122 -29.82 6.97 -5.56
CA ASN A 122 -31.11 6.39 -5.22
C ASN A 122 -30.89 5.07 -4.45
N SER A 123 -31.20 5.04 -3.17
CA SER A 123 -31.14 3.85 -2.36
C SER A 123 -32.11 2.77 -2.87
N GLY A 124 -31.64 1.53 -2.91
CA GLY A 124 -32.45 0.37 -3.34
C GLY A 124 -32.50 0.13 -4.85
N GLN A 125 -31.78 0.86 -5.68
CA GLN A 125 -31.63 0.50 -7.07
C GLN A 125 -30.73 -0.73 -7.23
N SER A 126 -30.90 -1.44 -8.34
CA SER A 126 -30.02 -2.58 -8.64
C SER A 126 -28.59 -2.10 -8.96
N MET A 127 -27.60 -2.93 -8.64
CA MET A 127 -26.20 -2.65 -9.00
C MET A 127 -25.99 -2.50 -10.51
N ALA A 128 -26.83 -3.16 -11.33
CA ALA A 128 -26.81 -2.98 -12.77
C ALA A 128 -27.22 -1.56 -13.18
N ASN A 129 -28.29 -1.01 -12.60
CA ASN A 129 -28.71 0.37 -12.83
C ASN A 129 -27.68 1.38 -12.34
N TYR A 130 -27.12 1.16 -11.13
CA TYR A 130 -26.05 1.99 -10.60
C TYR A 130 -24.87 2.05 -11.57
N LEU A 131 -24.41 0.88 -12.03
CA LEU A 131 -23.26 0.80 -12.94
C LEU A 131 -23.51 1.53 -14.26
N GLN A 132 -24.70 1.35 -14.88
CA GLN A 132 -25.03 1.94 -16.16
C GLN A 132 -25.36 3.44 -16.08
N ARG A 133 -26.13 3.86 -15.07
CA ARG A 133 -26.75 5.18 -15.02
C ARG A 133 -26.07 6.18 -14.10
N GLU A 134 -25.26 5.71 -13.17
CA GLU A 134 -24.52 6.57 -12.26
C GLU A 134 -23.02 6.48 -12.50
N TRP A 135 -22.42 5.34 -12.22
CA TRP A 135 -20.95 5.24 -12.25
C TRP A 135 -20.37 5.37 -13.66
N LEU A 136 -20.90 4.63 -14.61
CA LEU A 136 -20.44 4.64 -16.02
C LEU A 136 -21.40 5.38 -16.96
N ALA A 137 -22.21 6.30 -16.45
CA ALA A 137 -23.24 7.00 -17.23
C ALA A 137 -22.73 7.72 -18.49
N LYS A 138 -21.44 8.09 -18.51
CA LYS A 138 -20.80 8.74 -19.68
C LYS A 138 -20.28 7.74 -20.71
N LEU A 139 -20.36 6.45 -20.43
CA LEU A 139 -19.93 5.40 -21.32
C LEU A 139 -21.16 4.66 -21.88
N ASN A 140 -21.04 4.18 -23.10
CA ASN A 140 -22.04 3.25 -23.62
C ASN A 140 -21.80 1.87 -23.02
N VAL A 141 -22.67 1.43 -22.11
CA VAL A 141 -22.57 0.13 -21.39
C VAL A 141 -23.69 -0.78 -21.90
N PRO A 142 -23.46 -1.55 -22.96
CA PRO A 142 -24.52 -2.33 -23.59
C PRO A 142 -24.92 -3.56 -22.75
N ASN A 143 -23.98 -4.17 -22.07
CA ASN A 143 -24.19 -5.43 -21.36
C ASN A 143 -23.73 -5.33 -19.92
N VAL A 144 -24.64 -5.64 -18.98
CA VAL A 144 -24.34 -5.74 -17.55
C VAL A 144 -24.85 -7.08 -17.06
N THR A 145 -23.99 -7.80 -16.34
CA THR A 145 -24.33 -9.07 -15.72
C THR A 145 -24.57 -8.83 -14.23
N SER A 146 -25.80 -9.11 -13.76
CA SER A 146 -26.10 -9.15 -12.33
C SER A 146 -25.57 -10.44 -11.71
N MET A 147 -25.04 -10.34 -10.50
CA MET A 147 -24.46 -11.45 -9.75
C MET A 147 -24.52 -11.17 -8.25
N GLU A 148 -23.97 -12.08 -7.47
CA GLU A 148 -23.70 -11.88 -6.04
C GLU A 148 -22.21 -12.07 -5.75
N VAL A 149 -21.71 -11.30 -4.79
CA VAL A 149 -20.36 -11.44 -4.25
C VAL A 149 -20.49 -11.57 -2.74
N ASN A 150 -20.19 -12.77 -2.22
CA ASN A 150 -20.30 -13.11 -0.80
C ASN A 150 -21.66 -12.72 -0.19
N GLY A 151 -22.76 -12.98 -0.93
CA GLY A 151 -24.13 -12.68 -0.54
C GLY A 151 -24.58 -11.23 -0.77
N ALA A 152 -23.70 -10.36 -1.21
CA ALA A 152 -24.05 -8.97 -1.54
C ALA A 152 -24.47 -8.86 -3.03
N PRO A 153 -25.57 -8.14 -3.35
CA PRO A 153 -25.94 -7.85 -4.74
C PRO A 153 -24.79 -7.12 -5.46
N ALA A 154 -24.50 -7.57 -6.68
CA ALA A 154 -23.41 -7.02 -7.48
C ALA A 154 -23.77 -6.99 -8.96
N ALA A 155 -23.02 -6.21 -9.73
CA ALA A 155 -23.10 -6.21 -11.19
C ALA A 155 -21.72 -5.95 -11.80
N ALA A 156 -21.50 -6.52 -12.98
CA ALA A 156 -20.26 -6.35 -13.72
C ALA A 156 -20.52 -6.05 -15.19
N THR A 157 -19.61 -5.33 -15.81
CA THR A 157 -19.55 -5.12 -17.25
C THR A 157 -18.13 -5.18 -17.75
N ARG A 158 -18.00 -5.47 -19.07
CA ARG A 158 -16.71 -5.41 -19.79
C ARG A 158 -16.87 -4.57 -21.03
N LEU A 159 -15.97 -3.64 -21.23
CA LEU A 159 -15.95 -2.69 -22.34
C LEU A 159 -14.58 -2.70 -23.00
N ALA A 160 -14.57 -2.52 -24.31
CA ALA A 160 -13.38 -2.15 -25.07
C ALA A 160 -13.50 -0.67 -25.42
N LEU A 161 -12.56 0.13 -24.96
CA LEU A 161 -12.54 1.58 -25.13
C LEU A 161 -11.36 1.96 -26.01
N ASP A 162 -11.59 2.81 -26.98
CA ASP A 162 -10.49 3.44 -27.73
C ASP A 162 -9.94 4.63 -26.90
N ARG A 163 -8.65 4.64 -26.68
CA ARG A 163 -7.92 5.72 -26.05
C ARG A 163 -6.76 6.13 -26.97
N ASN A 164 -6.99 7.12 -27.82
CA ASN A 164 -5.98 7.62 -28.76
C ASN A 164 -5.38 6.53 -29.66
N GLY A 165 -6.22 5.69 -30.24
CA GLY A 165 -5.81 4.58 -31.10
C GLY A 165 -5.32 3.33 -30.37
N THR A 166 -5.36 3.32 -29.05
CA THR A 166 -5.05 2.14 -28.23
C THR A 166 -6.32 1.58 -27.61
N THR A 167 -6.60 0.30 -27.86
CA THR A 167 -7.72 -0.37 -27.19
C THR A 167 -7.38 -0.65 -25.75
N VAL A 168 -8.20 -0.12 -24.82
CA VAL A 168 -8.14 -0.40 -23.38
C VAL A 168 -9.38 -1.20 -22.99
N TYR A 169 -9.18 -2.38 -22.43
CA TYR A 169 -10.23 -3.23 -21.90
C TYR A 169 -10.51 -2.83 -20.44
N LEU A 170 -11.75 -2.45 -20.17
CA LEU A 170 -12.26 -2.12 -18.85
C LEU A 170 -13.18 -3.24 -18.35
N THR A 171 -12.87 -3.79 -17.17
CA THR A 171 -13.82 -4.60 -16.38
C THR A 171 -14.23 -3.77 -15.18
N ALA A 172 -15.50 -3.41 -15.08
CA ALA A 172 -16.06 -2.64 -13.96
C ALA A 172 -17.02 -3.51 -13.17
N VAL A 173 -16.89 -3.49 -11.83
CA VAL A 173 -17.72 -4.26 -10.91
C VAL A 173 -18.22 -3.33 -9.80
N ALA A 174 -19.52 -3.32 -9.57
CA ALA A 174 -20.19 -2.63 -8.48
C ALA A 174 -20.78 -3.66 -7.51
N ILE A 175 -20.49 -3.56 -6.22
CA ILE A 175 -20.97 -4.47 -5.18
C ILE A 175 -21.68 -3.63 -4.12
N ASP A 176 -22.90 -3.97 -3.76
CA ASP A 176 -23.63 -3.31 -2.68
C ASP A 176 -22.91 -3.55 -1.34
N PHE A 177 -22.46 -2.48 -0.73
CA PHE A 177 -21.78 -2.54 0.57
C PHE A 177 -22.71 -2.13 1.72
N GLY A 178 -24.00 -1.94 1.44
CA GLY A 178 -25.02 -1.51 2.41
C GLY A 178 -24.97 -0.03 2.73
N ASN A 179 -26.06 0.47 3.29
CA ASN A 179 -26.24 1.88 3.67
C ASN A 179 -25.99 2.87 2.51
N GLY A 180 -26.36 2.50 1.29
CA GLY A 180 -26.16 3.30 0.09
C GLY A 180 -24.72 3.40 -0.38
N ARG A 181 -23.79 2.64 0.18
CA ARG A 181 -22.39 2.57 -0.26
C ARG A 181 -22.21 1.46 -1.30
N VAL A 182 -21.34 1.69 -2.25
CA VAL A 182 -21.02 0.73 -3.30
C VAL A 182 -19.52 0.54 -3.38
N ALA A 183 -19.05 -0.69 -3.23
CA ALA A 183 -17.67 -1.06 -3.51
C ALA A 183 -17.48 -1.15 -5.03
N ARG A 184 -16.56 -0.35 -5.58
CA ARG A 184 -16.34 -0.23 -7.02
C ARG A 184 -14.94 -0.73 -7.37
N PHE A 185 -14.88 -1.69 -8.27
CA PHE A 185 -13.61 -2.17 -8.85
C PHE A 185 -13.58 -1.82 -10.33
N ALA A 186 -12.55 -1.12 -10.75
CA ALA A 186 -12.26 -0.85 -12.16
C ALA A 186 -10.91 -1.48 -12.52
N TYR A 187 -10.92 -2.49 -13.36
CA TYR A 187 -9.71 -3.12 -13.88
C TYR A 187 -9.51 -2.69 -15.33
N GLN A 188 -8.32 -2.21 -15.64
CA GLN A 188 -7.94 -1.77 -16.97
C GLN A 188 -6.71 -2.52 -17.46
N SER A 189 -6.68 -2.84 -18.75
CA SER A 189 -5.54 -3.47 -19.39
C SER A 189 -5.55 -3.23 -20.91
N THR A 190 -4.39 -3.14 -21.52
CA THR A 190 -4.26 -3.16 -22.99
C THR A 190 -4.31 -4.58 -23.56
N VAL A 191 -4.32 -5.60 -22.70
CA VAL A 191 -4.41 -7.01 -23.06
C VAL A 191 -5.72 -7.58 -22.58
N SER A 192 -6.39 -8.40 -23.44
CA SER A 192 -7.60 -9.14 -23.08
C SER A 192 -7.35 -10.63 -23.25
N ASN A 193 -7.18 -11.36 -22.16
CA ASN A 193 -7.06 -12.81 -22.14
C ASN A 193 -7.77 -13.41 -20.91
N SER A 194 -8.10 -14.71 -21.00
CA SER A 194 -8.86 -15.43 -19.97
C SER A 194 -8.14 -15.46 -18.61
N ARG A 195 -6.82 -15.66 -18.62
CA ARG A 195 -6.02 -15.72 -17.37
C ARG A 195 -6.08 -14.41 -16.59
N LEU A 196 -5.95 -13.26 -17.28
CA LEU A 196 -6.04 -11.95 -16.65
C LEU A 196 -7.47 -11.69 -16.12
N GLN A 197 -8.49 -12.08 -16.90
CA GLN A 197 -9.89 -11.94 -16.47
C GLN A 197 -10.21 -12.82 -15.26
N GLU A 198 -9.58 -13.99 -15.15
CA GLU A 198 -9.71 -14.85 -13.97
C GLU A 198 -9.09 -14.19 -12.73
N LYS A 199 -7.89 -13.60 -12.85
CA LYS A 199 -7.26 -12.84 -11.76
C LYS A 199 -8.15 -11.68 -11.28
N PHE A 200 -8.78 -10.94 -12.20
CA PHE A 200 -9.73 -9.87 -11.86
C PHE A 200 -10.96 -10.45 -11.15
N THR A 201 -11.48 -11.57 -11.64
CA THR A 201 -12.64 -12.25 -11.05
C THR A 201 -12.35 -12.72 -9.62
N GLN A 202 -11.20 -13.33 -9.38
CA GLN A 202 -10.77 -13.76 -8.05
C GLN A 202 -10.62 -12.55 -7.10
N SER A 203 -10.09 -11.44 -7.61
CA SER A 203 -9.91 -10.21 -6.84
C SER A 203 -11.24 -9.64 -6.35
N PHE A 204 -12.18 -9.28 -7.23
CA PHE A 204 -13.44 -8.70 -6.76
C PHE A 204 -14.33 -9.68 -5.99
N LYS A 205 -14.25 -10.98 -6.25
CA LYS A 205 -14.95 -12.02 -5.47
C LYS A 205 -14.38 -12.18 -4.06
N SER A 206 -13.15 -11.73 -3.81
CA SER A 206 -12.58 -11.74 -2.47
C SER A 206 -13.07 -10.60 -1.57
N PHE A 207 -13.81 -9.63 -2.13
CA PHE A 207 -14.38 -8.53 -1.34
C PHE A 207 -15.40 -9.07 -0.34
N GLN A 208 -15.19 -8.78 0.94
CA GLN A 208 -16.07 -9.23 2.00
C GLN A 208 -16.04 -8.27 3.20
N PRO A 209 -17.14 -8.17 3.94
CA PRO A 209 -17.14 -7.47 5.21
C PRO A 209 -16.27 -8.20 6.25
N MET A 210 -15.80 -7.44 7.24
CA MET A 210 -15.14 -7.96 8.44
C MET A 210 -16.07 -7.79 9.66
N ASP A 211 -16.03 -8.74 10.57
CA ASP A 211 -16.68 -8.56 11.85
C ASP A 211 -15.88 -7.61 12.79
N ALA A 212 -16.47 -7.26 13.93
CA ALA A 212 -15.84 -6.31 14.85
C ALA A 212 -14.58 -6.87 15.51
N ALA A 213 -14.53 -8.17 15.79
CA ALA A 213 -13.39 -8.82 16.42
C ALA A 213 -12.21 -8.91 15.42
N GLU A 214 -12.49 -9.30 14.18
CA GLU A 214 -11.51 -9.34 13.10
C GLU A 214 -10.92 -7.94 12.84
N ALA A 215 -11.77 -6.92 12.75
CA ALA A 215 -11.32 -5.55 12.57
C ALA A 215 -10.45 -5.04 13.74
N ALA A 216 -10.83 -5.35 14.98
CA ALA A 216 -10.07 -4.99 16.18
C ALA A 216 -8.71 -5.71 16.30
N ALA A 217 -8.58 -6.90 15.70
CA ALA A 217 -7.33 -7.65 15.67
C ALA A 217 -6.30 -7.09 14.69
N ILE A 218 -6.71 -6.19 13.79
CA ILE A 218 -5.80 -5.56 12.82
C ILE A 218 -5.06 -4.42 13.53
N LYS A 219 -3.80 -4.69 13.88
CA LYS A 219 -2.93 -3.71 14.52
C LYS A 219 -2.07 -3.01 13.46
N PRO A 220 -1.87 -1.66 13.55
CA PRO A 220 -0.94 -0.96 12.68
C PRO A 220 0.51 -1.34 13.02
N ALA A 221 1.38 -1.17 12.05
CA ALA A 221 2.81 -1.21 12.31
C ALA A 221 3.25 0.11 12.94
N ARG A 222 4.10 0.04 13.97
CA ARG A 222 4.68 1.20 14.67
C ARG A 222 6.17 1.03 14.81
N ILE A 223 6.86 2.17 14.92
CA ILE A 223 8.25 2.19 15.33
C ILE A 223 8.28 2.09 16.86
N GLU A 224 8.99 1.11 17.39
CA GLU A 224 9.29 0.98 18.80
C GLU A 224 10.79 1.18 19.02
N ILE A 225 11.15 1.92 20.07
CA ILE A 225 12.54 2.13 20.45
C ILE A 225 12.93 1.04 21.45
N GLU A 226 13.77 0.13 21.00
CA GLU A 226 14.31 -0.96 21.80
C GLU A 226 15.80 -0.74 22.08
N ALA A 227 16.36 -1.47 23.02
CA ALA A 227 17.80 -1.45 23.33
C ALA A 227 18.39 -2.86 23.17
N VAL A 228 19.58 -2.91 22.59
CA VAL A 228 20.33 -4.17 22.44
C VAL A 228 20.54 -4.80 23.81
N THR A 229 20.17 -6.06 23.96
CA THR A 229 20.40 -6.87 25.16
C THR A 229 21.73 -7.64 25.06
N SER A 230 22.24 -8.08 26.20
CA SER A 230 23.50 -8.83 26.20
C SER A 230 23.36 -10.17 25.47
N GLY A 231 24.22 -10.42 24.47
CA GLY A 231 24.22 -11.63 23.68
C GLY A 231 23.13 -11.68 22.58
N GLU A 232 22.44 -10.59 22.32
CA GLU A 232 21.45 -10.50 21.28
C GLU A 232 22.10 -10.58 19.89
N SER A 233 21.44 -11.31 18.98
CA SER A 233 21.87 -11.42 17.58
C SER A 233 20.97 -10.64 16.66
N LEU A 234 21.48 -10.22 15.49
CA LEU A 234 20.66 -9.57 14.45
C LEU A 234 19.48 -10.45 14.03
N SER A 235 19.68 -11.75 13.89
CA SER A 235 18.60 -12.68 13.56
C SER A 235 17.50 -12.73 14.62
N SER A 236 17.85 -12.60 15.91
CA SER A 236 16.87 -12.52 17.01
C SER A 236 16.04 -11.24 16.91
N ILE A 237 16.69 -10.10 16.68
CA ILE A 237 16.03 -8.81 16.49
C ILE A 237 15.06 -8.85 15.29
N LEU A 238 15.53 -9.35 14.14
CA LEU A 238 14.72 -9.46 12.91
C LEU A 238 13.56 -10.43 13.06
N SER A 239 13.68 -11.47 13.86
CA SER A 239 12.57 -12.40 14.14
C SER A 239 11.42 -11.72 14.90
N GLY A 240 11.73 -10.76 15.74
CA GLY A 240 10.76 -9.94 16.47
C GLY A 240 10.20 -8.76 15.67
N MET A 241 10.76 -8.45 14.49
CA MET A 241 10.29 -7.35 13.63
C MET A 241 9.02 -7.76 12.87
N ALA A 242 8.06 -6.84 12.76
CA ALA A 242 6.84 -7.02 11.97
C ALA A 242 7.14 -7.34 10.50
N ASP A 243 6.27 -8.15 9.86
CA ASP A 243 6.43 -8.55 8.46
C ASP A 243 5.86 -7.49 7.50
N VAL A 244 6.56 -6.35 7.42
CA VAL A 244 6.17 -5.19 6.61
C VAL A 244 7.03 -5.00 5.36
N SER A 245 8.05 -5.82 5.17
CA SER A 245 8.97 -5.76 4.04
C SER A 245 9.35 -7.15 3.55
N LYS A 246 9.55 -7.30 2.24
CA LYS A 246 10.11 -8.51 1.63
C LYS A 246 11.55 -8.76 2.07
N ASP A 247 12.26 -7.70 2.40
CA ASP A 247 13.63 -7.72 2.91
C ASP A 247 13.67 -6.97 4.25
N LYS A 248 13.46 -7.73 5.33
CA LYS A 248 13.46 -7.19 6.70
C LYS A 248 14.83 -6.66 7.11
N GLU A 249 15.89 -7.36 6.72
CA GLU A 249 17.25 -7.00 7.09
C GLU A 249 17.66 -5.68 6.43
N ALA A 250 17.43 -5.53 5.11
CA ALA A 250 17.72 -4.30 4.42
C ALA A 250 16.92 -3.10 5.00
N LEU A 251 15.64 -3.33 5.36
CA LEU A 251 14.82 -2.31 6.01
C LEU A 251 15.36 -1.96 7.40
N PHE A 252 15.71 -2.95 8.20
CA PHE A 252 16.23 -2.74 9.54
C PHE A 252 17.56 -1.95 9.52
N ILE A 253 18.50 -2.32 8.65
CA ILE A 253 19.77 -1.60 8.47
C ILE A 253 19.54 -0.17 7.98
N LEU A 254 18.58 0.04 7.06
CA LEU A 254 18.20 1.39 6.62
C LEU A 254 17.74 2.27 7.79
N LEU A 255 16.97 1.73 8.72
CA LEU A 255 16.50 2.43 9.91
C LEU A 255 17.59 2.60 10.97
N ASN A 256 18.57 1.70 10.99
CA ASN A 256 19.62 1.58 12.01
C ASN A 256 21.00 1.35 11.37
N PRO A 257 21.61 2.35 10.73
CA PRO A 257 22.89 2.16 10.04
C PRO A 257 24.03 1.65 10.94
N ALA A 258 23.95 1.85 12.25
CA ALA A 258 24.93 1.33 13.20
C ALA A 258 25.02 -0.19 13.26
N PHE A 259 24.06 -0.91 12.67
CA PHE A 259 24.04 -2.38 12.59
C PHE A 259 24.63 -2.93 11.29
N GLU A 260 25.09 -2.09 10.36
CA GLU A 260 25.66 -2.51 9.08
C GLU A 260 26.90 -3.40 9.28
N ASP A 261 27.71 -3.10 10.29
CA ASP A 261 28.94 -3.85 10.63
C ASP A 261 28.74 -4.90 11.76
N GLY A 262 27.50 -5.16 12.15
CA GLY A 262 27.14 -6.11 13.21
C GLY A 262 26.31 -5.50 14.32
N VAL A 263 25.99 -6.31 15.34
CA VAL A 263 25.17 -5.86 16.47
C VAL A 263 25.99 -4.97 17.40
N PRO A 264 25.55 -3.71 17.65
CA PRO A 264 26.22 -2.80 18.56
C PRO A 264 26.24 -3.33 20.03
N PRO A 265 27.04 -2.69 20.93
CA PRO A 265 27.08 -3.06 22.32
C PRO A 265 25.70 -2.98 23.02
N SER A 266 25.53 -3.82 24.04
CA SER A 266 24.35 -3.80 24.92
C SER A 266 24.04 -2.39 25.45
N GLY A 267 22.76 -2.03 25.45
CA GLY A 267 22.27 -0.71 25.81
C GLY A 267 22.16 0.29 24.63
N GLN A 268 22.73 -0.03 23.47
CA GLN A 268 22.55 0.78 22.26
C GLN A 268 21.08 0.72 21.82
N GLN A 269 20.42 1.88 21.76
CA GLN A 269 19.05 1.99 21.30
C GLN A 269 18.96 1.87 19.77
N TYR A 270 17.87 1.24 19.31
CA TYR A 270 17.55 1.06 17.89
C TYR A 270 16.04 1.16 17.64
N LYS A 271 15.68 1.40 16.39
CA LYS A 271 14.29 1.43 15.91
C LYS A 271 13.89 0.04 15.46
N ASN A 272 12.86 -0.53 16.03
CA ASN A 272 12.21 -1.73 15.55
C ASN A 272 10.83 -1.40 14.97
N ILE A 273 10.27 -2.27 14.15
CA ILE A 273 8.89 -2.15 13.67
C ILE A 273 8.10 -3.30 14.25
N LYS A 274 7.02 -2.99 14.96
CA LYS A 274 6.14 -3.97 15.61
C LYS A 274 4.69 -3.74 15.19
N PHE A 275 3.88 -4.80 15.21
CA PHE A 275 2.44 -4.65 15.19
C PHE A 275 1.96 -4.40 16.61
N GLY A 276 1.54 -3.17 16.92
CA GLY A 276 1.21 -2.77 18.27
C GLY A 276 0.08 -1.73 18.35
N GLY A 277 -0.30 -1.42 19.56
CA GLY A 277 -1.33 -0.46 19.92
C GLY A 277 -2.48 -1.09 20.68
#